data_56c6d3817963d061953ab09239dd871f
#
_entry.id   56c6d3817963d061953ab09239dd871f
#
_cell.length_a   1.000
_cell.length_b   1.000
_cell.length_c   1.000
_cell.angle_alpha   90.00
_cell.angle_beta   90.00
_cell.angle_gamma   90.00
#
_symmetry.space_group_name_H-M   'P 1'
#
loop_
_entity.id
_entity.type
_entity.pdbx_description
1 polymer ?
#
loop_
_entity_poly.entity_id
_entity_poly.type
_entity_poly.pdbx_seq_one_letter_code
_entity_poly.pdbx_strand_id
1 'polypeptide(L)'
;IRPDLPQLARASENGALLTSEMELFFELCPCRIYGVTGSDGKTTTTTLIWKLLSTHYAGQRTKVWLGGNIGRPLIDHLSEIGPEDAVVLELSSFQLMTLRKSPNVAVITNITPNHLDIHKDYNEYIEAKKNIYLYQKAGDTVVLNFQNEATRKIADACLSEGRQVRLFSAYFNDKSAFDERAQGCGYLCGGELVFSSSLNSYSVNRRLLRVPGLFNAENLLTAIAACAGIVTQEDIESVASEFSGVEHRLEFVRELRGVKYYNSSIDSSPNRTIHTLSVFRENVVLIAGGKDKNIPYDALGPAICGKVKTLILVGPTSDKIEAAVRAADSSQKDMIKI
;
A
#
# COMPACT_ATOMS: atom_id res chain seq x y z
N ILE A 1 10.79 -11.99 13.41
CA ILE A 1 12.14 -12.53 13.76
C ILE A 1 12.93 -12.62 12.46
N ARG A 2 14.21 -12.17 12.45
CA ARG A 2 15.07 -12.30 11.27
C ARG A 2 15.46 -13.77 11.06
N PRO A 3 15.43 -14.27 9.81
CA PRO A 3 15.75 -15.69 9.53
C PRO A 3 17.25 -16.02 9.69
N ASP A 4 18.12 -15.02 9.70
CA ASP A 4 19.58 -15.15 9.85
C ASP A 4 20.06 -15.19 11.32
N LEU A 5 19.14 -15.34 12.28
CA LEU A 5 19.53 -15.53 13.67
C LEU A 5 20.30 -16.85 13.84
N PRO A 6 21.44 -16.86 14.60
CA PRO A 6 22.27 -18.06 14.78
C PRO A 6 21.49 -19.28 15.30
N GLN A 7 20.47 -19.05 16.13
CA GLN A 7 19.63 -20.14 16.66
C GLN A 7 18.78 -20.81 15.57
N LEU A 8 18.25 -19.99 14.63
CA LEU A 8 17.45 -20.50 13.52
C LEU A 8 18.32 -21.18 12.46
N ALA A 9 19.50 -20.62 12.15
CA ALA A 9 20.48 -21.24 11.29
C ALA A 9 20.86 -22.62 11.81
N ARG A 10 21.19 -22.73 13.11
CA ARG A 10 21.55 -24.01 13.76
C ARG A 10 20.39 -25.02 13.76
N ALA A 11 19.14 -24.54 13.96
CA ALA A 11 17.98 -25.41 13.87
C ALA A 11 17.80 -25.98 12.46
N SER A 12 17.96 -25.13 11.43
CA SER A 12 17.90 -25.55 10.04
C SER A 12 19.00 -26.53 9.65
N GLU A 13 20.25 -26.30 10.09
CA GLU A 13 21.36 -27.24 9.92
C GLU A 13 21.09 -28.63 10.54
N ASN A 14 20.31 -28.66 11.62
CA ASN A 14 19.85 -29.88 12.29
C ASN A 14 18.58 -30.48 11.66
N GLY A 15 18.16 -30.02 10.47
CA GLY A 15 17.02 -30.56 9.73
C GLY A 15 15.65 -29.99 10.12
N ALA A 16 15.58 -28.96 10.95
CA ALA A 16 14.33 -28.31 11.26
C ALA A 16 13.82 -27.48 10.06
N LEU A 17 12.55 -27.61 9.74
CA LEU A 17 11.88 -26.78 8.74
C LEU A 17 11.64 -25.38 9.30
N LEU A 18 12.22 -24.37 8.65
CA LEU A 18 11.96 -22.98 8.98
C LEU A 18 10.72 -22.53 8.21
N THR A 19 9.66 -22.23 8.96
CA THR A 19 8.38 -21.77 8.38
C THR A 19 7.83 -20.58 9.17
N SER A 20 6.74 -20.00 8.69
CA SER A 20 6.02 -18.91 9.33
C SER A 20 4.52 -19.18 9.35
N GLU A 21 3.77 -18.51 10.25
CA GLU A 21 2.32 -18.54 10.25
C GLU A 21 1.73 -18.24 8.86
N MET A 22 2.27 -17.21 8.20
CA MET A 22 1.83 -16.80 6.87
C MET A 22 2.09 -17.88 5.82
N GLU A 23 3.24 -18.56 5.88
CA GLU A 23 3.56 -19.64 4.94
C GLU A 23 2.64 -20.85 5.12
N LEU A 24 2.35 -21.20 6.37
CA LEU A 24 1.35 -22.26 6.70
C LEU A 24 -0.04 -21.86 6.21
N PHE A 25 -0.42 -20.58 6.38
CA PHE A 25 -1.69 -20.09 5.87
C PHE A 25 -1.78 -20.25 4.34
N PHE A 26 -0.75 -19.86 3.60
CA PHE A 26 -0.71 -20.02 2.14
C PHE A 26 -0.73 -21.49 1.68
N GLU A 27 -0.17 -22.39 2.48
CA GLU A 27 -0.18 -23.83 2.18
C GLU A 27 -1.57 -24.44 2.32
N LEU A 28 -2.32 -24.00 3.34
CA LEU A 28 -3.58 -24.61 3.77
C LEU A 28 -4.82 -23.86 3.24
N CYS A 29 -4.69 -22.63 2.80
CA CYS A 29 -5.81 -21.83 2.29
C CYS A 29 -6.35 -22.41 0.99
N PRO A 30 -7.64 -22.82 0.92
CA PRO A 30 -8.21 -23.52 -0.22
C PRO A 30 -8.67 -22.60 -1.35
N CYS A 31 -8.73 -21.29 -1.13
CA CYS A 31 -9.35 -20.32 -2.03
C CYS A 31 -8.37 -19.34 -2.65
N ARG A 32 -8.89 -18.44 -3.50
CA ARG A 32 -8.12 -17.42 -4.17
C ARG A 32 -7.59 -16.36 -3.19
N ILE A 33 -6.30 -16.06 -3.26
CA ILE A 33 -5.63 -15.09 -2.40
C ILE A 33 -5.22 -13.85 -3.21
N TYR A 34 -5.56 -12.68 -2.69
CA TYR A 34 -5.08 -11.36 -3.11
C TYR A 34 -4.09 -10.87 -2.08
N GLY A 35 -2.83 -10.70 -2.46
CA GLY A 35 -1.78 -10.21 -1.56
C GLY A 35 -1.34 -8.82 -1.93
N VAL A 36 -1.27 -7.90 -0.96
CA VAL A 36 -0.87 -6.51 -1.17
C VAL A 36 0.36 -6.19 -0.33
N THR A 37 1.42 -5.73 -1.00
CA THR A 37 2.61 -5.17 -0.35
C THR A 37 2.96 -3.80 -0.92
N GLY A 38 3.96 -3.16 -0.35
CA GLY A 38 4.50 -1.87 -0.77
C GLY A 38 5.09 -1.11 0.40
N SER A 39 5.68 0.04 0.15
CA SER A 39 6.11 0.95 1.21
C SER A 39 4.91 1.70 1.76
N ASP A 40 4.11 2.31 0.89
CA ASP A 40 2.93 3.11 1.21
C ASP A 40 1.68 2.57 0.52
N GLY A 41 0.48 2.91 1.03
CA GLY A 41 -0.80 2.54 0.42
C GLY A 41 -1.30 1.13 0.68
N LYS A 42 -0.52 0.23 1.27
CA LYS A 42 -0.90 -1.18 1.54
C LYS A 42 -2.29 -1.32 2.16
N THR A 43 -2.47 -0.78 3.36
CA THR A 43 -3.70 -0.93 4.14
C THR A 43 -4.92 -0.39 3.39
N THR A 44 -4.79 0.79 2.79
CA THR A 44 -5.88 1.40 2.01
C THR A 44 -6.24 0.54 0.80
N THR A 45 -5.23 0.09 0.03
CA THR A 45 -5.44 -0.78 -1.14
C THR A 45 -6.03 -2.13 -0.74
N THR A 46 -5.51 -2.76 0.32
CA THR A 46 -6.03 -4.03 0.83
C THR A 46 -7.49 -3.90 1.25
N THR A 47 -7.83 -2.83 1.98
CA THR A 47 -9.21 -2.55 2.39
C THR A 47 -10.12 -2.27 1.20
N LEU A 48 -9.64 -1.55 0.17
CA LEU A 48 -10.40 -1.28 -1.04
C LEU A 48 -10.66 -2.55 -1.85
N ILE A 49 -9.66 -3.43 -2.01
CA ILE A 49 -9.84 -4.74 -2.66
C ILE A 49 -10.88 -5.56 -1.90
N TRP A 50 -10.75 -5.64 -0.57
CA TRP A 50 -11.72 -6.34 0.27
C TRP A 50 -13.12 -5.78 0.13
N LYS A 51 -13.29 -4.46 0.13
CA LYS A 51 -14.60 -3.82 -0.06
C LYS A 51 -15.18 -4.09 -1.45
N LEU A 52 -14.39 -3.96 -2.50
CA LEU A 52 -14.83 -4.24 -3.88
C LEU A 52 -15.33 -5.67 -4.01
N LEU A 53 -14.57 -6.65 -3.54
CA LEU A 53 -14.98 -8.05 -3.58
C LEU A 53 -16.18 -8.33 -2.66
N SER A 54 -16.23 -7.73 -1.46
CA SER A 54 -17.35 -7.90 -0.54
C SER A 54 -18.64 -7.29 -1.08
N THR A 55 -18.58 -6.16 -1.78
CA THR A 55 -19.72 -5.54 -2.47
C THR A 55 -20.18 -6.44 -3.61
N HIS A 56 -19.26 -6.94 -4.43
CA HIS A 56 -19.56 -7.83 -5.55
C HIS A 56 -20.26 -9.13 -5.11
N TYR A 57 -19.77 -9.76 -4.05
CA TYR A 57 -20.31 -11.01 -3.53
C TYR A 57 -21.44 -10.83 -2.50
N ALA A 58 -21.93 -9.60 -2.31
CA ALA A 58 -23.03 -9.34 -1.37
C ALA A 58 -24.28 -10.15 -1.73
N GLY A 59 -24.84 -10.86 -0.74
CA GLY A 59 -25.99 -11.74 -0.96
C GLY A 59 -25.67 -13.10 -1.60
N GLN A 60 -24.41 -13.38 -1.91
CA GLN A 60 -23.93 -14.67 -2.41
C GLN A 60 -23.36 -15.53 -1.26
N ARG A 61 -23.03 -16.80 -1.56
CA ARG A 61 -22.43 -17.70 -0.57
C ARG A 61 -20.95 -17.42 -0.31
N THR A 62 -20.26 -16.81 -1.26
CA THR A 62 -18.84 -16.46 -1.24
C THR A 62 -18.58 -15.45 -0.13
N LYS A 63 -17.67 -15.78 0.79
CA LYS A 63 -17.17 -14.87 1.82
C LYS A 63 -15.84 -14.24 1.38
N VAL A 64 -15.64 -12.99 1.78
CA VAL A 64 -14.37 -12.30 1.53
C VAL A 64 -13.69 -12.01 2.88
N TRP A 65 -12.53 -12.63 3.07
CA TRP A 65 -11.76 -12.56 4.31
C TRP A 65 -10.66 -11.51 4.21
N LEU A 66 -10.43 -10.77 5.29
CA LEU A 66 -9.41 -9.72 5.38
C LEU A 66 -8.43 -10.04 6.49
N GLY A 67 -7.12 -10.01 6.20
CA GLY A 67 -6.11 -10.29 7.22
C GLY A 67 -4.68 -9.98 6.81
N GLY A 68 -3.73 -10.68 7.39
CA GLY A 68 -2.29 -10.48 7.22
C GLY A 68 -1.71 -9.51 8.25
N ASN A 69 -1.01 -8.46 7.80
CA ASN A 69 -0.43 -7.43 8.69
C ASN A 69 -1.49 -6.46 9.27
N ILE A 70 -2.76 -6.70 9.00
CA ILE A 70 -3.93 -5.96 9.51
C ILE A 70 -5.01 -6.93 9.97
N GLY A 71 -5.90 -6.47 10.83
CA GLY A 71 -7.01 -7.28 11.31
C GLY A 71 -6.60 -8.39 12.28
N ARG A 72 -7.27 -9.54 12.17
CA ARG A 72 -7.01 -10.73 13.00
C ARG A 72 -6.21 -11.76 12.20
N PRO A 73 -5.41 -12.61 12.88
CA PRO A 73 -4.76 -13.74 12.23
C PRO A 73 -5.81 -14.66 11.58
N LEU A 74 -5.67 -14.92 10.27
CA LEU A 74 -6.63 -15.76 9.54
C LEU A 74 -6.35 -17.26 9.71
N ILE A 75 -5.20 -17.63 10.24
CA ILE A 75 -4.88 -19.03 10.49
C ILE A 75 -5.89 -19.70 11.45
N ASP A 76 -6.42 -18.95 12.40
CA ASP A 76 -7.43 -19.41 13.35
C ASP A 76 -8.79 -19.69 12.68
N HIS A 77 -9.00 -19.17 11.47
CA HIS A 77 -10.24 -19.29 10.69
C HIS A 77 -10.13 -20.22 9.49
N LEU A 78 -9.00 -20.92 9.30
CA LEU A 78 -8.79 -21.80 8.14
C LEU A 78 -9.90 -22.83 7.93
N SER A 79 -10.47 -23.38 9.01
CA SER A 79 -11.57 -24.34 8.91
C SER A 79 -12.90 -23.74 8.45
N GLU A 80 -13.02 -22.41 8.47
CA GLU A 80 -14.21 -21.67 8.04
C GLU A 80 -14.09 -21.16 6.60
N ILE A 81 -12.87 -21.15 6.03
CA ILE A 81 -12.58 -20.66 4.67
C ILE A 81 -12.87 -21.77 3.66
N GLY A 82 -13.86 -21.54 2.81
CA GLY A 82 -14.23 -22.46 1.73
C GLY A 82 -13.48 -22.21 0.41
N PRO A 83 -13.46 -23.18 -0.52
CA PRO A 83 -12.77 -23.02 -1.80
C PRO A 83 -13.35 -21.94 -2.71
N GLU A 84 -14.62 -21.57 -2.53
CA GLU A 84 -15.28 -20.50 -3.28
C GLU A 84 -15.10 -19.11 -2.64
N ASP A 85 -14.46 -19.03 -1.49
CA ASP A 85 -14.21 -17.77 -0.81
C ASP A 85 -13.06 -16.99 -1.48
N ALA A 86 -12.83 -15.77 -1.03
CA ALA A 86 -11.68 -14.97 -1.39
C ALA A 86 -10.97 -14.45 -0.13
N VAL A 87 -9.65 -14.41 -0.16
CA VAL A 87 -8.84 -13.89 0.93
C VAL A 87 -8.03 -12.70 0.43
N VAL A 88 -8.06 -11.59 1.19
CA VAL A 88 -7.28 -10.38 0.91
C VAL A 88 -6.31 -10.14 2.06
N LEU A 89 -5.00 -10.14 1.75
CA LEU A 89 -3.93 -10.06 2.73
C LEU A 89 -3.08 -8.81 2.54
N GLU A 90 -2.90 -8.04 3.61
CA GLU A 90 -1.78 -7.10 3.68
C GLU A 90 -0.50 -7.87 4.06
N LEU A 91 0.56 -7.74 3.26
CA LEU A 91 1.83 -8.44 3.49
C LEU A 91 2.97 -7.43 3.72
N SER A 92 3.58 -7.51 4.91
CA SER A 92 4.78 -6.74 5.24
C SER A 92 6.02 -7.33 4.56
N SER A 93 7.10 -6.54 4.42
CA SER A 93 8.39 -7.06 3.94
C SER A 93 8.94 -8.16 4.84
N PHE A 94 8.66 -8.12 6.14
CA PHE A 94 9.11 -9.12 7.13
C PHE A 94 8.43 -10.48 6.92
N GLN A 95 7.12 -10.48 6.64
CA GLN A 95 6.40 -11.71 6.32
C GLN A 95 6.86 -12.30 4.98
N LEU A 96 7.19 -11.42 4.01
CA LEU A 96 7.64 -11.83 2.69
C LEU A 96 9.09 -12.33 2.65
N MET A 97 9.97 -11.96 3.60
CA MET A 97 11.39 -12.36 3.59
C MET A 97 11.58 -13.87 3.47
N THR A 98 10.75 -14.65 4.15
CA THR A 98 10.85 -16.11 4.19
C THR A 98 9.79 -16.81 3.37
N LEU A 99 8.77 -16.09 2.91
CA LEU A 99 7.63 -16.67 2.20
C LEU A 99 8.08 -17.25 0.84
N ARG A 100 7.79 -18.53 0.62
CA ARG A 100 8.05 -19.28 -0.63
C ARG A 100 6.76 -19.66 -1.36
N LYS A 101 5.71 -18.91 -1.12
CA LYS A 101 4.40 -19.00 -1.76
C LYS A 101 3.98 -17.60 -2.21
N SER A 102 3.20 -17.52 -3.26
CA SER A 102 2.67 -16.24 -3.77
C SER A 102 1.16 -16.29 -3.90
N PRO A 103 0.46 -15.16 -3.70
CA PRO A 103 -0.97 -15.05 -3.94
C PRO A 103 -1.30 -15.15 -5.45
N ASN A 104 -2.53 -15.50 -5.76
CA ASN A 104 -3.03 -15.52 -7.14
C ASN A 104 -3.03 -14.13 -7.78
N VAL A 105 -3.28 -13.09 -6.98
CA VAL A 105 -3.15 -11.70 -7.39
C VAL A 105 -2.16 -11.02 -6.44
N ALA A 106 -0.98 -10.71 -6.95
CA ALA A 106 0.10 -10.04 -6.23
C ALA A 106 0.10 -8.54 -6.57
N VAL A 107 -0.02 -7.69 -5.56
CA VAL A 107 -0.05 -6.24 -5.72
C VAL A 107 1.15 -5.60 -5.03
N ILE A 108 1.90 -4.78 -5.76
CA ILE A 108 2.95 -3.91 -5.18
C ILE A 108 2.58 -2.46 -5.46
N THR A 109 2.18 -1.74 -4.42
CA THR A 109 1.72 -0.34 -4.54
C THR A 109 2.84 0.62 -4.93
N ASN A 110 3.99 0.50 -4.27
CA ASN A 110 5.23 1.23 -4.52
C ASN A 110 6.36 0.65 -3.66
N ILE A 111 7.60 0.95 -4.01
CA ILE A 111 8.77 0.63 -3.18
C ILE A 111 9.62 1.89 -3.06
N THR A 112 9.74 2.41 -1.84
CA THR A 112 10.58 3.54 -1.45
C THR A 112 11.37 3.17 -0.19
N PRO A 113 12.53 3.76 0.10
CA PRO A 113 13.30 3.43 1.28
C PRO A 113 12.49 3.48 2.57
N ASN A 114 12.43 2.37 3.27
CA ASN A 114 11.73 2.22 4.55
C ASN A 114 12.28 1.01 5.30
N HIS A 115 12.17 1.00 6.65
CA HIS A 115 12.62 -0.11 7.50
C HIS A 115 14.11 -0.49 7.33
N LEU A 116 14.97 0.50 7.06
CA LEU A 116 16.43 0.29 6.95
C LEU A 116 17.09 0.10 8.32
N ASP A 117 16.33 0.19 9.40
CA ASP A 117 16.70 -0.21 10.76
C ASP A 117 16.67 -1.74 10.94
N ILE A 118 16.02 -2.48 10.04
CA ILE A 118 15.89 -3.93 10.13
C ILE A 118 16.44 -4.63 8.88
N HIS A 119 16.13 -4.15 7.68
CA HIS A 119 16.75 -4.63 6.45
C HIS A 119 18.21 -4.13 6.36
N LYS A 120 19.14 -4.96 5.86
CA LYS A 120 20.56 -4.62 5.70
C LYS A 120 20.74 -3.39 4.82
N ASP A 121 19.93 -3.31 3.75
CA ASP A 121 19.94 -2.23 2.79
C ASP A 121 18.62 -2.17 2.01
N TYR A 122 18.53 -1.21 1.10
CA TYR A 122 17.35 -1.01 0.26
C TYR A 122 17.13 -2.17 -0.73
N ASN A 123 18.20 -2.86 -1.16
CA ASN A 123 18.08 -4.01 -2.07
C ASN A 123 17.45 -5.21 -1.35
N GLU A 124 17.87 -5.52 -0.12
CA GLU A 124 17.22 -6.58 0.68
C GLU A 124 15.72 -6.29 0.87
N TYR A 125 15.35 -5.02 1.07
CA TYR A 125 13.95 -4.62 1.19
C TYR A 125 13.17 -4.83 -0.11
N ILE A 126 13.75 -4.52 -1.28
CA ILE A 126 13.16 -4.80 -2.60
C ILE A 126 13.02 -6.31 -2.81
N GLU A 127 14.10 -7.07 -2.60
CA GLU A 127 14.10 -8.52 -2.80
C GLU A 127 13.08 -9.23 -1.89
N ALA A 128 12.96 -8.81 -0.64
CA ALA A 128 11.92 -9.33 0.24
C ALA A 128 10.51 -9.14 -0.33
N LYS A 129 10.22 -7.96 -0.92
CA LYS A 129 8.91 -7.69 -1.53
C LYS A 129 8.66 -8.47 -2.81
N LYS A 130 9.67 -8.80 -3.57
CA LYS A 130 9.55 -9.60 -4.81
C LYS A 130 9.00 -11.01 -4.54
N ASN A 131 9.21 -11.55 -3.33
CA ASN A 131 8.65 -12.85 -2.96
C ASN A 131 7.11 -12.89 -3.08
N ILE A 132 6.42 -11.75 -3.11
CA ILE A 132 4.97 -11.73 -3.32
C ILE A 132 4.55 -12.31 -4.69
N TYR A 133 5.41 -12.28 -5.70
CA TYR A 133 5.07 -12.78 -7.05
C TYR A 133 6.00 -13.88 -7.57
N LEU A 134 7.17 -14.08 -6.98
CA LEU A 134 8.19 -15.00 -7.53
C LEU A 134 7.71 -16.44 -7.62
N TYR A 135 6.80 -16.86 -6.75
CA TYR A 135 6.28 -18.24 -6.69
C TYR A 135 4.88 -18.36 -7.30
N GLN A 136 4.42 -17.38 -8.07
CA GLN A 136 3.16 -17.44 -8.80
C GLN A 136 3.19 -18.50 -9.90
N LYS A 137 2.00 -19.07 -10.17
CA LYS A 137 1.77 -20.05 -11.22
C LYS A 137 1.29 -19.37 -12.51
N ALA A 138 1.27 -20.11 -13.60
CA ALA A 138 0.64 -19.66 -14.83
C ALA A 138 -0.84 -19.32 -14.58
N GLY A 139 -1.28 -18.16 -15.05
CA GLY A 139 -2.63 -17.63 -14.81
C GLY A 139 -2.77 -16.69 -13.62
N ASP A 140 -1.77 -16.64 -12.72
CA ASP A 140 -1.73 -15.66 -11.64
C ASP A 140 -1.33 -14.28 -12.19
N THR A 141 -1.74 -13.21 -11.50
CA THR A 141 -1.59 -11.83 -11.98
C THR A 141 -0.70 -11.01 -11.04
N VAL A 142 0.17 -10.18 -11.61
CA VAL A 142 0.95 -9.16 -10.88
C VAL A 142 0.40 -7.76 -11.20
N VAL A 143 0.14 -6.96 -10.18
CA VAL A 143 -0.36 -5.58 -10.31
C VAL A 143 0.70 -4.62 -9.79
N LEU A 144 1.21 -3.73 -10.63
CA LEU A 144 2.41 -2.94 -10.36
C LEU A 144 2.21 -1.46 -10.68
N ASN A 145 2.73 -0.61 -9.81
CA ASN A 145 2.82 0.83 -10.05
C ASN A 145 3.88 1.13 -11.12
N PHE A 146 3.48 1.77 -12.21
CA PHE A 146 4.39 2.07 -13.32
C PHE A 146 5.11 3.42 -13.19
N GLN A 147 4.67 4.28 -12.28
CA GLN A 147 5.34 5.54 -11.94
C GLN A 147 6.57 5.32 -11.05
N ASN A 148 6.50 4.37 -10.11
CA ASN A 148 7.58 4.12 -9.18
C ASN A 148 8.71 3.35 -9.86
N GLU A 149 9.95 3.85 -9.78
CA GLU A 149 11.11 3.29 -10.49
C GLU A 149 11.38 1.82 -10.15
N ALA A 150 11.32 1.46 -8.87
CA ALA A 150 11.61 0.10 -8.43
C ALA A 150 10.54 -0.89 -8.95
N THR A 151 9.26 -0.55 -8.85
CA THR A 151 8.18 -1.41 -9.36
C THR A 151 8.12 -1.44 -10.88
N ARG A 152 8.56 -0.38 -11.58
CA ARG A 152 8.68 -0.39 -13.04
C ARG A 152 9.76 -1.37 -13.51
N LYS A 153 10.93 -1.40 -12.86
CA LYS A 153 11.96 -2.43 -13.15
C LYS A 153 11.44 -3.84 -12.92
N ILE A 154 10.61 -4.04 -11.88
CA ILE A 154 9.93 -5.33 -11.65
C ILE A 154 8.93 -5.64 -12.78
N ALA A 155 8.16 -4.64 -13.24
CA ALA A 155 7.22 -4.82 -14.34
C ALA A 155 7.92 -5.23 -15.63
N ASP A 156 9.02 -4.58 -15.98
CA ASP A 156 9.83 -4.92 -17.17
C ASP A 156 10.33 -6.37 -17.11
N ALA A 157 10.81 -6.82 -15.95
CA ALA A 157 11.23 -8.20 -15.74
C ALA A 157 10.06 -9.19 -15.87
N CYS A 158 8.93 -8.94 -15.19
CA CYS A 158 7.74 -9.77 -15.25
C CYS A 158 7.17 -9.90 -16.67
N LEU A 159 7.13 -8.79 -17.43
CA LEU A 159 6.67 -8.78 -18.81
C LEU A 159 7.63 -9.56 -19.72
N SER A 160 8.93 -9.46 -19.50
CA SER A 160 9.94 -10.22 -20.25
C SER A 160 9.88 -11.72 -19.97
N GLU A 161 9.44 -12.10 -18.78
CA GLU A 161 9.17 -13.50 -18.39
C GLU A 161 7.81 -14.02 -18.87
N GLY A 162 7.00 -13.19 -19.55
CA GLY A 162 5.66 -13.57 -20.04
C GLY A 162 4.60 -13.71 -18.94
N ARG A 163 4.82 -13.09 -17.76
CA ARG A 163 3.83 -13.08 -16.67
C ARG A 163 2.62 -12.23 -17.02
N GLN A 164 1.50 -12.52 -16.38
CA GLN A 164 0.30 -11.68 -16.49
C GLN A 164 0.48 -10.42 -15.63
N VAL A 165 0.68 -9.28 -16.27
CA VAL A 165 0.94 -8.01 -15.60
C VAL A 165 -0.17 -7.01 -15.89
N ARG A 166 -0.67 -6.34 -14.84
CA ARG A 166 -1.50 -5.16 -14.92
C ARG A 166 -0.73 -3.98 -14.33
N LEU A 167 -0.76 -2.84 -15.01
CA LEU A 167 -0.02 -1.64 -14.62
C LEU A 167 -0.98 -0.55 -14.15
N PHE A 168 -0.54 0.32 -13.27
CA PHE A 168 -1.32 1.48 -12.87
C PHE A 168 -0.44 2.68 -12.54
N SER A 169 -1.00 3.87 -12.74
CA SER A 169 -0.49 5.13 -12.20
C SER A 169 -1.55 6.22 -12.30
N ALA A 170 -1.86 6.90 -11.20
CA ALA A 170 -2.71 8.10 -11.21
C ALA A 170 -1.99 9.36 -11.72
N TYR A 171 -0.71 9.26 -12.06
CA TYR A 171 0.10 10.36 -12.63
C TYR A 171 0.16 10.33 -14.15
N PHE A 172 -0.37 9.30 -14.79
CA PHE A 172 -0.50 9.18 -16.22
C PHE A 172 -1.94 9.45 -16.64
N ASN A 173 -2.11 10.08 -17.80
CA ASN A 173 -3.40 10.52 -18.32
C ASN A 173 -3.87 9.74 -19.56
N ASP A 174 -3.07 8.80 -20.01
CA ASP A 174 -3.36 7.99 -21.20
C ASP A 174 -2.73 6.61 -21.09
N LYS A 175 -3.36 5.61 -21.71
CA LYS A 175 -2.85 4.23 -21.72
C LYS A 175 -1.55 4.07 -22.53
N SER A 176 -1.26 4.95 -23.47
CA SER A 176 -0.03 4.90 -24.27
C SER A 176 1.24 5.14 -23.45
N ALA A 177 1.11 5.65 -22.21
CA ALA A 177 2.22 5.78 -21.28
C ALA A 177 2.70 4.46 -20.68
N PHE A 178 1.93 3.37 -20.86
CA PHE A 178 2.23 2.06 -20.31
C PHE A 178 2.81 1.11 -21.37
N ASP A 179 3.44 0.04 -20.91
CA ASP A 179 3.93 -1.01 -21.78
C ASP A 179 2.74 -1.78 -22.41
N GLU A 180 2.72 -1.89 -23.74
CA GLU A 180 1.66 -2.52 -24.51
C GLU A 180 1.51 -4.04 -24.25
N ARG A 181 2.55 -4.68 -23.71
CA ARG A 181 2.53 -6.09 -23.31
C ARG A 181 1.71 -6.33 -22.05
N ALA A 182 1.38 -5.28 -21.28
CA ALA A 182 0.54 -5.40 -20.10
C ALA A 182 -0.89 -5.80 -20.48
N GLN A 183 -1.51 -6.69 -19.68
CA GLN A 183 -2.88 -7.15 -19.90
C GLN A 183 -3.93 -6.07 -19.63
N GLY A 184 -3.56 -5.02 -18.92
CA GLY A 184 -4.43 -3.88 -18.64
C GLY A 184 -3.67 -2.79 -17.93
N CYS A 185 -4.17 -1.58 -18.05
CA CYS A 185 -3.58 -0.41 -17.41
C CYS A 185 -4.64 0.50 -16.79
N GLY A 186 -4.26 1.08 -15.65
CA GLY A 186 -5.07 2.03 -14.92
C GLY A 186 -4.41 3.41 -14.90
N TYR A 187 -5.17 4.47 -15.19
CA TYR A 187 -4.70 5.86 -15.29
C TYR A 187 -5.77 6.87 -14.89
N LEU A 188 -5.40 8.14 -14.78
CA LEU A 188 -6.31 9.25 -14.46
C LEU A 188 -6.43 10.17 -15.67
N CYS A 189 -7.59 10.19 -16.34
CA CYS A 189 -7.85 11.03 -17.51
C CYS A 189 -9.08 11.91 -17.29
N GLY A 190 -8.96 13.23 -17.48
CA GLY A 190 -10.09 14.14 -17.39
C GLY A 190 -10.85 14.17 -16.05
N GLY A 191 -10.21 13.68 -14.99
CA GLY A 191 -10.85 13.52 -13.67
C GLY A 191 -11.48 12.14 -13.44
N GLU A 192 -11.43 11.25 -14.43
CA GLU A 192 -11.88 9.87 -14.37
C GLU A 192 -10.70 8.94 -14.07
N LEU A 193 -10.87 8.04 -13.11
CA LEU A 193 -10.00 6.89 -12.89
C LEU A 193 -10.43 5.81 -13.87
N VAL A 194 -9.60 5.53 -14.85
CA VAL A 194 -9.88 4.58 -15.92
C VAL A 194 -9.02 3.33 -15.74
N PHE A 195 -9.62 2.16 -15.81
CA PHE A 195 -8.90 0.91 -16.04
C PHE A 195 -9.32 0.35 -17.39
N SER A 196 -8.38 -0.01 -18.23
CA SER A 196 -8.61 -0.55 -19.58
C SER A 196 -7.77 -1.80 -19.82
N SER A 197 -8.42 -2.86 -20.27
CA SER A 197 -7.82 -4.10 -20.74
C SER A 197 -8.51 -4.56 -22.02
N SER A 198 -8.08 -5.68 -22.60
CA SER A 198 -8.76 -6.30 -23.77
C SER A 198 -10.15 -6.84 -23.44
N LEU A 199 -10.43 -7.14 -22.17
CA LEU A 199 -11.67 -7.81 -21.74
C LEU A 199 -12.60 -6.89 -20.93
N ASN A 200 -12.02 -5.93 -20.19
CA ASN A 200 -12.77 -5.09 -19.25
C ASN A 200 -12.32 -3.64 -19.36
N SER A 201 -13.27 -2.74 -19.23
CA SER A 201 -13.02 -1.31 -19.08
C SER A 201 -13.92 -0.74 -18.01
N TYR A 202 -13.33 0.03 -17.09
CA TYR A 202 -14.04 0.70 -15.99
C TYR A 202 -13.65 2.17 -15.97
N SER A 203 -14.57 3.04 -15.58
CA SER A 203 -14.31 4.46 -15.39
C SER A 203 -15.09 4.96 -14.19
N VAL A 204 -14.43 5.62 -13.25
CA VAL A 204 -15.08 6.20 -12.08
C VAL A 204 -14.61 7.63 -11.84
N ASN A 205 -15.55 8.55 -11.67
CA ASN A 205 -15.20 9.94 -11.42
C ASN A 205 -14.50 10.08 -10.08
N ARG A 206 -13.27 10.65 -10.09
CA ARG A 206 -12.47 10.88 -8.89
C ARG A 206 -13.21 11.68 -7.81
N ARG A 207 -14.17 12.52 -8.18
CA ARG A 207 -14.97 13.32 -7.23
C ARG A 207 -15.90 12.48 -6.36
N LEU A 208 -16.19 11.23 -6.75
CA LEU A 208 -16.94 10.30 -5.92
C LEU A 208 -16.15 9.84 -4.70
N LEU A 209 -14.82 9.84 -4.78
CA LEU A 209 -13.97 9.49 -3.63
C LEU A 209 -14.13 10.51 -2.50
N ARG A 210 -14.61 10.05 -1.35
CA ARG A 210 -14.70 10.86 -0.13
C ARG A 210 -13.35 11.15 0.50
N VAL A 211 -12.37 10.25 0.29
CA VAL A 211 -11.00 10.42 0.78
C VAL A 211 -10.20 11.30 -0.16
N PRO A 212 -9.62 12.41 0.34
CA PRO A 212 -8.90 13.34 -0.51
C PRO A 212 -7.51 12.82 -0.88
N GLY A 213 -6.91 13.43 -1.90
CA GLY A 213 -5.53 13.17 -2.32
C GLY A 213 -5.41 12.26 -3.53
N LEU A 214 -4.39 12.54 -4.37
CA LEU A 214 -4.12 11.75 -5.58
C LEU A 214 -3.68 10.32 -5.23
N PHE A 215 -2.97 10.16 -4.11
CA PHE A 215 -2.55 8.85 -3.63
C PHE A 215 -3.73 7.93 -3.25
N ASN A 216 -4.86 8.48 -2.78
CA ASN A 216 -6.08 7.69 -2.53
C ASN A 216 -6.78 7.31 -3.83
N ALA A 217 -6.75 8.19 -4.83
CA ALA A 217 -7.19 7.86 -6.18
C ALA A 217 -6.34 6.73 -6.78
N GLU A 218 -5.02 6.76 -6.58
CA GLU A 218 -4.11 5.70 -7.00
C GLU A 218 -4.36 4.39 -6.27
N ASN A 219 -4.65 4.41 -4.97
CA ASN A 219 -5.01 3.21 -4.21
C ASN A 219 -6.32 2.56 -4.73
N LEU A 220 -7.33 3.38 -5.09
CA LEU A 220 -8.57 2.84 -5.70
C LEU A 220 -8.27 2.26 -7.08
N LEU A 221 -7.51 2.96 -7.90
CA LEU A 221 -7.10 2.48 -9.23
C LEU A 221 -6.34 1.14 -9.15
N THR A 222 -5.47 1.00 -8.15
CA THR A 222 -4.76 -0.25 -7.86
C THR A 222 -5.74 -1.37 -7.49
N ALA A 223 -6.73 -1.08 -6.66
CA ALA A 223 -7.74 -2.04 -6.25
C ALA A 223 -8.63 -2.46 -7.43
N ILE A 224 -9.03 -1.53 -8.30
CA ILE A 224 -9.75 -1.82 -9.55
C ILE A 224 -8.90 -2.75 -10.43
N ALA A 225 -7.61 -2.44 -10.64
CA ALA A 225 -6.72 -3.28 -11.42
C ALA A 225 -6.57 -4.70 -10.84
N ALA A 226 -6.55 -4.84 -9.50
CA ALA A 226 -6.48 -6.14 -8.85
C ALA A 226 -7.77 -6.95 -9.01
N CYS A 227 -8.93 -6.31 -8.97
CA CYS A 227 -10.25 -6.95 -9.05
C CYS A 227 -10.81 -7.04 -10.47
N ALA A 228 -10.12 -6.50 -11.48
CA ALA A 228 -10.61 -6.44 -12.85
C ALA A 228 -10.96 -7.83 -13.41
N GLY A 229 -12.13 -7.95 -14.02
CA GLY A 229 -12.69 -9.19 -14.51
C GLY A 229 -13.57 -9.94 -13.50
N ILE A 230 -13.72 -9.40 -12.28
CA ILE A 230 -14.62 -9.93 -11.24
C ILE A 230 -15.68 -8.90 -10.92
N VAL A 231 -15.29 -7.71 -10.49
CA VAL A 231 -16.19 -6.64 -10.05
C VAL A 231 -16.86 -5.94 -11.24
N THR A 232 -18.01 -5.35 -10.99
CA THR A 232 -18.77 -4.55 -11.98
C THR A 232 -18.47 -3.06 -11.84
N GLN A 233 -18.96 -2.26 -12.80
CA GLN A 233 -18.88 -0.81 -12.74
C GLN A 233 -19.64 -0.26 -11.51
N GLU A 234 -20.81 -0.83 -11.21
CA GLU A 234 -21.65 -0.44 -10.08
C GLU A 234 -20.95 -0.73 -8.74
N ASP A 235 -20.25 -1.86 -8.61
CA ASP A 235 -19.47 -2.18 -7.42
C ASP A 235 -18.40 -1.12 -7.15
N ILE A 236 -17.70 -0.69 -8.22
CA ILE A 236 -16.65 0.32 -8.14
C ILE A 236 -17.21 1.68 -7.72
N GLU A 237 -18.31 2.12 -8.29
CA GLU A 237 -18.96 3.39 -7.97
C GLU A 237 -19.50 3.39 -6.53
N SER A 238 -20.13 2.30 -6.09
CA SER A 238 -20.60 2.13 -4.71
C SER A 238 -19.44 2.26 -3.73
N VAL A 239 -18.36 1.49 -3.91
CA VAL A 239 -17.20 1.55 -3.03
C VAL A 239 -16.52 2.93 -3.06
N ALA A 240 -16.38 3.56 -4.24
CA ALA A 240 -15.80 4.89 -4.36
C ALA A 240 -16.58 5.95 -3.57
N SER A 241 -17.92 5.87 -3.61
CA SER A 241 -18.82 6.83 -2.94
C SER A 241 -18.96 6.59 -1.44
N GLU A 242 -18.72 5.38 -0.95
CA GLU A 242 -18.91 5.02 0.46
C GLU A 242 -17.59 4.99 1.25
N PHE A 243 -16.45 4.78 0.58
CA PHE A 243 -15.16 4.63 1.25
C PHE A 243 -14.73 5.93 1.92
N SER A 244 -14.75 5.95 3.24
CA SER A 244 -14.39 7.10 4.09
C SER A 244 -12.94 7.10 4.58
N GLY A 245 -12.12 6.12 4.13
CA GLY A 245 -10.72 5.98 4.54
C GLY A 245 -10.49 4.81 5.48
N VAL A 246 -9.27 4.75 5.97
CA VAL A 246 -8.82 3.77 6.98
C VAL A 246 -8.51 4.53 8.25
N GLU A 247 -8.86 3.96 9.38
CA GLU A 247 -8.60 4.50 10.72
C GLU A 247 -7.12 4.91 10.88
N HIS A 248 -6.89 6.04 11.53
CA HIS A 248 -5.55 6.63 11.77
C HIS A 248 -4.76 7.06 10.53
N ARG A 249 -5.40 7.10 9.33
CA ARG A 249 -4.77 7.50 8.08
C ARG A 249 -5.53 8.66 7.43
N LEU A 250 -5.07 9.89 7.69
CA LEU A 250 -5.76 11.13 7.31
C LEU A 250 -7.25 11.09 7.70
N GLU A 251 -7.52 10.44 8.81
CA GLU A 251 -8.84 10.22 9.38
C GLU A 251 -9.41 11.54 9.87
N PHE A 252 -10.55 11.96 9.37
CA PHE A 252 -11.26 13.09 9.93
C PHE A 252 -11.84 12.70 11.29
N VAL A 253 -11.34 13.32 12.36
CA VAL A 253 -11.76 12.99 13.73
C VAL A 253 -12.97 13.84 14.14
N ARG A 254 -12.87 15.17 13.98
CA ARG A 254 -13.95 16.11 14.32
C ARG A 254 -13.65 17.51 13.83
N GLU A 255 -14.69 18.35 13.88
CA GLU A 255 -14.56 19.80 13.80
C GLU A 255 -14.94 20.42 15.15
N LEU A 256 -14.12 21.32 15.67
CA LEU A 256 -14.38 22.06 16.90
C LEU A 256 -14.06 23.54 16.69
N ARG A 257 -15.05 24.40 16.87
CA ARG A 257 -14.91 25.87 16.71
C ARG A 257 -14.31 26.28 15.36
N GLY A 258 -14.73 25.59 14.27
CA GLY A 258 -14.22 25.85 12.92
C GLY A 258 -12.84 25.23 12.61
N VAL A 259 -12.22 24.55 13.57
CA VAL A 259 -10.94 23.84 13.38
C VAL A 259 -11.22 22.36 13.12
N LYS A 260 -10.71 21.85 12.00
CA LYS A 260 -10.80 20.43 11.62
C LYS A 260 -9.59 19.67 12.15
N TYR A 261 -9.85 18.56 12.81
CA TYR A 261 -8.83 17.67 13.37
C TYR A 261 -8.75 16.39 12.54
N TYR A 262 -7.54 16.05 12.14
CA TYR A 262 -7.25 14.85 11.39
C TYR A 262 -6.23 13.99 12.13
N ASN A 263 -6.45 12.69 12.15
CA ASN A 263 -5.53 11.71 12.71
C ASN A 263 -4.79 10.98 11.56
N SER A 264 -3.48 11.14 11.52
CA SER A 264 -2.60 10.44 10.59
C SER A 264 -1.41 9.79 11.33
N SER A 265 -1.67 9.32 12.56
CA SER A 265 -0.63 8.79 13.46
C SER A 265 0.05 7.53 12.94
N ILE A 266 -0.55 6.83 11.98
CA ILE A 266 0.06 5.68 11.30
C ILE A 266 1.06 6.09 10.19
N ASP A 267 1.17 7.38 9.86
CA ASP A 267 2.14 7.89 8.90
C ASP A 267 3.55 7.78 9.49
N SER A 268 4.22 6.71 9.15
CA SER A 268 5.49 6.30 9.75
C SER A 268 6.70 6.57 8.83
N SER A 269 6.54 7.43 7.82
CA SER A 269 7.63 7.88 6.95
C SER A 269 7.46 9.35 6.52
N PRO A 270 8.56 10.08 6.25
CA PRO A 270 8.52 11.44 5.73
C PRO A 270 7.66 11.60 4.48
N ASN A 271 7.75 10.68 3.52
CA ASN A 271 6.97 10.72 2.28
C ASN A 271 5.46 10.71 2.55
N ARG A 272 5.00 9.95 3.54
CA ARG A 272 3.58 9.93 3.92
C ARG A 272 3.13 11.27 4.47
N THR A 273 3.91 11.86 5.36
CA THR A 273 3.62 13.18 5.90
C THR A 273 3.59 14.23 4.79
N ILE A 274 4.51 14.17 3.82
CA ILE A 274 4.50 15.04 2.64
C ILE A 274 3.20 14.88 1.85
N HIS A 275 2.79 13.65 1.58
CA HIS A 275 1.54 13.37 0.86
C HIS A 275 0.32 13.86 1.66
N THR A 276 0.28 13.63 2.97
CA THR A 276 -0.79 14.13 3.85
C THR A 276 -0.86 15.65 3.82
N LEU A 277 0.27 16.34 3.92
CA LEU A 277 0.32 17.81 3.85
C LEU A 277 -0.16 18.36 2.49
N SER A 278 0.10 17.64 1.39
CA SER A 278 -0.32 18.05 0.04
C SER A 278 -1.84 18.08 -0.17
N VAL A 279 -2.60 17.40 0.69
CA VAL A 279 -4.08 17.36 0.63
C VAL A 279 -4.70 18.67 1.05
N PHE A 280 -4.07 19.38 1.99
CA PHE A 280 -4.60 20.62 2.55
C PHE A 280 -4.33 21.82 1.63
N ARG A 281 -5.34 22.65 1.42
CA ARG A 281 -5.19 23.92 0.70
C ARG A 281 -4.63 25.01 1.62
N GLU A 282 -5.03 25.00 2.87
CA GLU A 282 -4.64 25.95 3.90
C GLU A 282 -3.46 25.43 4.72
N ASN A 283 -2.77 26.37 5.41
CA ASN A 283 -1.69 26.00 6.32
C ASN A 283 -2.24 25.32 7.58
N VAL A 284 -1.58 24.26 7.99
CA VAL A 284 -2.00 23.42 9.12
C VAL A 284 -1.13 23.63 10.36
N VAL A 285 -1.64 23.21 11.51
CA VAL A 285 -0.83 22.87 12.69
C VAL A 285 -0.47 21.40 12.58
N LEU A 286 0.81 21.08 12.57
CA LEU A 286 1.30 19.70 12.46
C LEU A 286 1.89 19.27 13.81
N ILE A 287 1.41 18.14 14.33
CA ILE A 287 2.05 17.41 15.42
C ILE A 287 2.79 16.23 14.78
N ALA A 288 4.12 16.18 14.87
CA ALA A 288 4.95 15.19 14.22
C ALA A 288 6.04 14.65 15.14
N GLY A 289 6.40 13.39 14.90
CA GLY A 289 7.46 12.69 15.63
C GLY A 289 7.19 11.21 15.78
N GLY A 290 8.03 10.51 16.52
CA GLY A 290 7.88 9.09 16.76
C GLY A 290 9.22 8.33 16.78
N LYS A 291 9.14 7.00 16.63
CA LYS A 291 10.34 6.14 16.59
C LYS A 291 11.13 6.37 15.30
N ASP A 292 12.43 6.48 15.42
CA ASP A 292 13.33 6.56 14.26
C ASP A 292 13.45 5.21 13.55
N LYS A 293 13.38 5.24 12.22
CA LYS A 293 13.54 4.08 11.33
C LYS A 293 14.79 4.17 10.46
N ASN A 294 15.73 5.04 10.82
CA ASN A 294 16.97 5.33 10.08
C ASN A 294 16.71 5.72 8.61
N ILE A 295 15.68 6.51 8.37
CA ILE A 295 15.33 7.04 7.04
C ILE A 295 15.65 8.53 6.96
N PRO A 296 15.96 9.06 5.76
CA PRO A 296 16.24 10.48 5.57
C PRO A 296 14.99 11.34 5.74
N TYR A 297 15.16 12.52 6.36
CA TYR A 297 14.09 13.50 6.60
C TYR A 297 14.19 14.74 5.73
N ASP A 298 15.23 14.87 4.90
CA ASP A 298 15.56 16.07 4.13
C ASP A 298 14.40 16.58 3.28
N ALA A 299 13.69 15.68 2.61
CA ALA A 299 12.53 16.02 1.77
C ALA A 299 11.33 16.56 2.57
N LEU A 300 11.25 16.29 3.88
CA LEU A 300 10.15 16.72 4.74
C LEU A 300 10.25 18.21 5.07
N GLY A 301 11.47 18.75 5.21
CA GLY A 301 11.70 20.16 5.56
C GLY A 301 10.98 21.14 4.64
N PRO A 302 11.22 21.12 3.32
CA PRO A 302 10.53 22.01 2.38
C PRO A 302 9.00 21.86 2.40
N ALA A 303 8.47 20.65 2.56
CA ALA A 303 7.03 20.42 2.64
C ALA A 303 6.40 21.04 3.89
N ILE A 304 7.09 20.95 5.03
CA ILE A 304 6.66 21.58 6.27
C ILE A 304 6.71 23.11 6.12
N CYS A 305 7.81 23.69 5.62
CA CYS A 305 7.94 25.14 5.41
C CYS A 305 6.83 25.69 4.51
N GLY A 306 6.40 24.92 3.50
CA GLY A 306 5.37 25.36 2.56
C GLY A 306 3.93 25.20 3.05
N LYS A 307 3.66 24.41 4.10
CA LYS A 307 2.28 24.00 4.46
C LYS A 307 1.96 24.09 5.97
N VAL A 308 2.94 24.24 6.82
CA VAL A 308 2.75 24.20 8.28
C VAL A 308 2.94 25.58 8.85
N LYS A 309 1.96 26.09 9.58
CA LYS A 309 2.05 27.37 10.31
C LYS A 309 2.56 27.20 11.74
N THR A 310 2.40 26.02 12.32
CA THR A 310 2.94 25.66 13.63
C THR A 310 3.30 24.18 13.62
N LEU A 311 4.54 23.88 13.97
CA LEU A 311 5.07 22.52 14.08
C LEU A 311 5.27 22.20 15.56
N ILE A 312 4.63 21.14 16.03
CA ILE A 312 4.79 20.58 17.37
C ILE A 312 5.53 19.26 17.25
N LEU A 313 6.71 19.19 17.82
CA LEU A 313 7.58 18.02 17.75
C LEU A 313 7.47 17.17 19.01
N VAL A 314 7.41 15.84 18.82
CA VAL A 314 7.32 14.87 19.93
C VAL A 314 8.16 13.63 19.65
N GLY A 315 8.86 13.14 20.67
CA GLY A 315 9.58 11.87 20.63
C GLY A 315 10.95 11.92 19.94
N PRO A 316 11.59 10.77 19.76
CA PRO A 316 13.02 10.66 19.36
C PRO A 316 13.41 11.23 18.01
N THR A 317 12.45 11.45 17.10
CA THR A 317 12.74 12.01 15.76
C THR A 317 12.64 13.53 15.71
N SER A 318 12.34 14.20 16.82
CA SER A 318 12.17 15.65 16.91
C SER A 318 13.37 16.40 16.32
N ASP A 319 14.59 16.09 16.76
CA ASP A 319 15.81 16.76 16.32
C ASP A 319 16.05 16.60 14.81
N LYS A 320 15.76 15.44 14.25
CA LYS A 320 15.91 15.15 12.81
C LYS A 320 14.91 15.97 11.97
N ILE A 321 13.66 16.06 12.43
CA ILE A 321 12.62 16.85 11.76
C ILE A 321 12.95 18.33 11.86
N GLU A 322 13.36 18.80 13.03
CA GLU A 322 13.79 20.19 13.25
C GLU A 322 14.97 20.54 12.34
N ALA A 323 16.00 19.70 12.29
CA ALA A 323 17.17 19.90 11.44
C ALA A 323 16.79 20.01 9.96
N ALA A 324 15.88 19.15 9.47
CA ALA A 324 15.38 19.20 8.09
C ALA A 324 14.63 20.50 7.79
N VAL A 325 13.79 20.98 8.72
CA VAL A 325 13.06 22.26 8.57
C VAL A 325 14.04 23.43 8.55
N ARG A 326 15.00 23.47 9.46
CA ARG A 326 16.01 24.55 9.53
C ARG A 326 16.94 24.58 8.32
N ALA A 327 17.26 23.42 7.75
CA ALA A 327 18.03 23.32 6.52
C ALA A 327 17.24 23.85 5.30
N ALA A 328 15.92 23.66 5.29
CA ALA A 328 15.05 24.16 4.23
C ALA A 328 14.80 25.67 4.33
N ASP A 329 14.61 26.18 5.54
CA ASP A 329 14.41 27.62 5.81
C ASP A 329 14.83 27.98 7.24
N SER A 330 15.97 28.64 7.38
CA SER A 330 16.49 29.08 8.68
C SER A 330 15.68 30.16 9.37
N SER A 331 14.76 30.83 8.68
CA SER A 331 13.89 31.88 9.25
C SER A 331 12.71 31.33 10.07
N GLN A 332 12.38 30.03 9.93
CA GLN A 332 11.20 29.39 10.52
C GLN A 332 11.32 29.03 12.02
N LYS A 333 12.17 29.75 12.75
CA LYS A 333 12.41 29.47 14.20
C LYS A 333 11.15 29.53 15.05
N ASP A 334 10.27 30.50 14.77
CA ASP A 334 9.06 30.77 15.58
C ASP A 334 7.92 29.74 15.29
N MET A 335 8.02 29.01 14.20
CA MET A 335 7.04 27.97 13.82
C MET A 335 7.18 26.71 14.67
N ILE A 336 8.38 26.42 15.17
CA ILE A 336 8.70 25.16 15.84
C ILE A 336 8.40 25.28 17.33
N LYS A 337 7.64 24.29 17.86
CA LYS A 337 7.39 24.08 19.30
C LYS A 337 7.82 22.64 19.65
N ILE A 338 8.56 22.50 20.74
CA ILE A 338 9.09 21.21 21.21
C ILE A 338 8.40 20.88 22.53
#